data_73b9f113200b1b226b8470b7eb57632b
#
_entry.id   73b9f113200b1b226b8470b7eb57632b
#
_cell.length_a   1.000
_cell.length_b   1.000
_cell.length_c   1.000
_cell.angle_alpha   90.00
_cell.angle_beta   90.00
_cell.angle_gamma   90.00
#
_symmetry.space_group_name_H-M   'P 1'
#
loop_
_entity.id
_entity.type
_entity.pdbx_description
1 polymer ?
#
loop_
_entity_poly.entity_id
_entity_poly.type
_entity_poly.pdbx_seq_one_letter_code
_entity_poly.pdbx_strand_id
1 'polypeptide(L)'
;MSQTASPVCPEWPSLTGRQEPEHLRFVEGDTSRGDSAVELARRVGSRPMPWQEDMVRYMSMTDERGRWRHSDCVLVCPRQNGKSEIMAIIVLYRIFVLHHTVIFTAQQWKTAEDLYKRTFAMVKARRFLLKRVEKTRCSQGRGEIFLRDGGGVTFTTRSQDAGRGLSKIDLVIYDEAYNLTEGETAALNPTQLAAEDPQTIYTSSAVNKFKHANGELLSALRRDGLEGTDPSLFFAEFMAPDGADRLEPETWRLANPSFGAIMDEGKVAKLMRGMSTEDGRVAFDVEALGRGEWFEDLSEDEFTPVLDPEVVEAAFVADPDLREHKVFAVDASPDGAWLSIAAGVKVPAGVHGTVGYHGRFDTDECVAFLKGAVEKNNPAAVIIDPKSAANTLIIPLERAGVRVTTINFSQAQQAYGSFVSRLSEHKWTMDRNADVVEAFGYAQPRVMQSGSMWDRYSGDVTVLCALSFAMWGCEAFEPKRRPRQKVSVGAVDSAQVSSWQMLNF
;
A
#
# COMPACT_ATOMS: atom_id res chain seq x y z
N MET A 1 25.25 25.47 -18.77
CA MET A 1 24.92 26.23 -17.56
C MET A 1 25.95 25.86 -16.50
N SER A 2 26.66 26.84 -15.95
CA SER A 2 27.75 26.63 -15.00
C SER A 2 27.22 26.00 -13.72
N GLN A 3 27.66 24.78 -13.41
CA GLN A 3 27.40 24.15 -12.11
C GLN A 3 28.14 24.97 -11.05
N THR A 4 27.39 25.68 -10.22
CA THR A 4 27.95 26.29 -9.02
C THR A 4 28.33 25.13 -8.07
N ALA A 5 29.62 24.97 -7.81
CA ALA A 5 30.12 24.04 -6.81
C ALA A 5 29.38 24.32 -5.48
N SER A 6 28.77 23.30 -4.89
CA SER A 6 28.10 23.41 -3.60
C SER A 6 29.03 24.05 -2.57
N PRO A 7 28.55 24.98 -1.73
CA PRO A 7 29.43 25.62 -0.74
C PRO A 7 30.03 24.54 0.17
N VAL A 8 31.35 24.61 0.35
CA VAL A 8 32.10 23.71 1.25
C VAL A 8 31.53 23.90 2.65
N CYS A 9 30.87 22.88 3.21
CA CYS A 9 30.44 22.88 4.59
C CYS A 9 31.63 22.49 5.49
N PRO A 10 32.15 23.38 6.35
CA PRO A 10 33.37 23.09 7.15
C PRO A 10 33.17 21.90 8.11
N GLU A 11 31.97 21.65 8.59
CA GLU A 11 31.64 20.54 9.49
C GLU A 11 31.56 19.20 8.73
N TRP A 12 31.34 19.25 7.43
CA TRP A 12 31.18 18.11 6.54
C TRP A 12 32.02 18.28 5.26
N PRO A 13 33.34 18.28 5.35
CA PRO A 13 34.24 18.64 4.23
C PRO A 13 34.16 17.68 3.03
N SER A 14 33.70 16.45 3.25
CA SER A 14 33.49 15.45 2.18
C SER A 14 32.10 15.48 1.56
N LEU A 15 31.19 16.28 2.09
CA LEU A 15 29.82 16.36 1.63
C LEU A 15 29.73 16.97 0.23
N THR A 16 29.23 16.22 -0.73
CA THR A 16 29.10 16.62 -2.14
C THR A 16 27.71 16.39 -2.71
N GLY A 17 26.82 15.82 -1.92
CA GLY A 17 25.41 15.65 -2.30
C GLY A 17 24.70 16.99 -2.41
N ARG A 18 23.69 17.07 -3.29
CA ARG A 18 22.82 18.24 -3.45
C ARG A 18 22.03 18.47 -2.16
N GLN A 19 22.14 19.66 -1.57
CA GLN A 19 21.50 19.98 -0.30
C GLN A 19 20.05 20.43 -0.45
N GLU A 20 19.65 20.86 -1.63
CA GLU A 20 18.26 21.25 -1.94
C GLU A 20 17.48 20.06 -2.54
N PRO A 21 16.24 19.82 -2.12
CA PRO A 21 15.39 18.80 -2.74
C PRO A 21 15.16 19.07 -4.23
N GLU A 22 14.85 18.05 -5.01
CA GLU A 22 14.38 18.21 -6.39
C GLU A 22 13.04 18.95 -6.44
N HIS A 23 12.14 18.52 -5.55
CA HIS A 23 10.86 19.19 -5.36
C HIS A 23 10.76 19.71 -3.94
N LEU A 24 10.52 21.00 -3.82
CA LEU A 24 10.35 21.68 -2.54
C LEU A 24 9.14 22.61 -2.62
N ARG A 25 8.19 22.42 -1.72
CA ARG A 25 7.00 23.26 -1.57
C ARG A 25 6.77 23.57 -0.10
N PHE A 26 6.66 24.82 0.21
CA PHE A 26 6.30 25.32 1.54
C PHE A 26 5.80 26.75 1.43
N VAL A 27 5.10 27.18 2.45
CA VAL A 27 4.75 28.59 2.63
C VAL A 27 5.67 29.16 3.71
N GLU A 28 6.25 30.33 3.44
CA GLU A 28 7.17 30.97 4.37
C GLU A 28 6.51 31.24 5.73
N GLY A 29 7.33 31.17 6.78
CA GLY A 29 6.96 31.39 8.15
C GLY A 29 8.16 31.69 9.03
N ASP A 30 7.93 31.85 10.33
CA ASP A 30 9.00 32.08 11.32
C ASP A 30 9.77 30.76 11.58
N THR A 31 11.08 30.76 11.37
CA THR A 31 12.00 29.62 11.56
C THR A 31 12.53 29.49 12.98
N SER A 32 12.23 30.40 13.89
CA SER A 32 12.84 30.47 15.23
C SER A 32 12.74 29.17 16.03
N ARG A 33 11.64 28.42 15.88
CA ARG A 33 11.49 27.10 16.52
C ARG A 33 12.45 26.08 15.92
N GLY A 34 12.60 26.09 14.59
CA GLY A 34 13.53 25.22 13.87
C GLY A 34 14.99 25.52 14.23
N ASP A 35 15.36 26.80 14.27
CA ASP A 35 16.69 27.24 14.69
C ASP A 35 17.02 26.81 16.12
N SER A 36 16.05 26.95 17.04
CA SER A 36 16.18 26.49 18.42
C SER A 36 16.32 24.96 18.50
N ALA A 37 15.64 24.21 17.64
CA ALA A 37 15.75 22.74 17.57
C ALA A 37 17.15 22.33 17.08
N VAL A 38 17.68 22.98 16.05
CA VAL A 38 19.02 22.76 15.52
C VAL A 38 20.09 23.12 16.58
N GLU A 39 19.91 24.24 17.27
CA GLU A 39 20.84 24.62 18.36
C GLU A 39 20.82 23.59 19.49
N LEU A 40 19.64 23.14 19.92
CA LEU A 40 19.53 22.07 20.92
C LEU A 40 20.26 20.81 20.47
N ALA A 41 20.09 20.39 19.22
CA ALA A 41 20.77 19.25 18.64
C ALA A 41 22.31 19.40 18.72
N ARG A 42 22.84 20.55 18.32
CA ARG A 42 24.29 20.84 18.44
C ARG A 42 24.76 20.82 19.89
N ARG A 43 23.99 21.35 20.81
CA ARG A 43 24.29 21.33 22.27
C ARG A 43 24.32 19.92 22.84
N VAL A 44 23.54 18.97 22.30
CA VAL A 44 23.59 17.57 22.72
C VAL A 44 24.67 16.75 21.98
N GLY A 45 25.39 17.36 21.04
CA GLY A 45 26.50 16.76 20.32
C GLY A 45 26.13 16.14 18.98
N SER A 46 24.90 16.36 18.51
CA SER A 46 24.49 16.04 17.14
C SER A 46 25.16 17.05 16.18
N ARG A 47 25.45 16.59 14.97
CA ARG A 47 26.00 17.42 13.88
C ARG A 47 25.16 17.20 12.64
N PRO A 48 23.97 17.82 12.55
CA PRO A 48 23.13 17.70 11.36
C PRO A 48 23.85 18.29 10.14
N MET A 49 23.66 17.69 8.96
CA MET A 49 24.10 18.25 7.70
C MET A 49 23.21 19.42 7.29
N PRO A 50 23.67 20.33 6.38
CA PRO A 50 22.87 21.50 6.00
C PRO A 50 21.45 21.17 5.57
N TRP A 51 21.25 20.18 4.70
CA TRP A 51 19.93 19.75 4.29
C TRP A 51 19.04 19.27 5.46
N GLN A 52 19.65 18.63 6.47
CA GLN A 52 18.90 18.16 7.65
C GLN A 52 18.46 19.34 8.52
N GLU A 53 19.32 20.34 8.65
CA GLU A 53 18.96 21.57 9.37
C GLU A 53 17.82 22.31 8.69
N ASP A 54 17.85 22.41 7.34
CA ASP A 54 16.83 23.10 6.59
C ASP A 54 15.49 22.35 6.67
N MET A 55 15.48 21.00 6.60
CA MET A 55 14.25 20.23 6.82
C MET A 55 13.69 20.43 8.24
N VAL A 56 14.54 20.48 9.27
CA VAL A 56 14.09 20.78 10.64
C VAL A 56 13.49 22.18 10.71
N ARG A 57 14.11 23.20 10.08
CA ARG A 57 13.58 24.57 10.04
C ARG A 57 12.23 24.63 9.35
N TYR A 58 12.12 24.09 8.15
CA TYR A 58 10.90 24.16 7.35
C TYR A 58 9.71 23.44 8.01
N MET A 59 9.92 22.22 8.52
CA MET A 59 8.88 21.48 9.25
C MET A 59 8.51 22.09 10.59
N SER A 60 9.34 23.02 11.12
CA SER A 60 9.11 23.69 12.40
C SER A 60 8.71 25.16 12.25
N MET A 61 8.41 25.62 11.04
CA MET A 61 7.92 26.98 10.80
C MET A 61 6.60 27.26 11.50
N THR A 62 6.43 28.50 11.93
CA THR A 62 5.17 28.99 12.52
C THR A 62 4.60 30.17 11.77
N ASP A 63 3.29 30.35 11.87
CA ASP A 63 2.58 31.52 11.40
C ASP A 63 2.72 32.71 12.39
N GLU A 64 2.16 33.85 12.07
CA GLU A 64 2.17 35.06 12.90
C GLU A 64 1.49 34.86 14.28
N ARG A 65 0.68 33.84 14.44
CA ARG A 65 0.00 33.49 15.71
C ARG A 65 0.81 32.46 16.50
N GLY A 66 1.97 32.02 16.00
CA GLY A 66 2.83 31.01 16.61
C GLY A 66 2.31 29.58 16.44
N ARG A 67 1.34 29.32 15.54
CA ARG A 67 0.87 27.97 15.20
C ARG A 67 1.73 27.39 14.08
N TRP A 68 1.72 26.07 13.93
CA TRP A 68 2.44 25.41 12.85
C TRP A 68 1.99 25.97 11.50
N ARG A 69 2.95 26.39 10.70
CA ARG A 69 2.69 26.87 9.35
C ARG A 69 2.17 25.77 8.45
N HIS A 70 2.67 24.55 8.69
CA HIS A 70 2.30 23.34 7.99
C HIS A 70 1.81 22.30 9.00
N SER A 71 0.52 21.93 8.92
CA SER A 71 -0.07 20.88 9.77
C SER A 71 0.41 19.50 9.33
N ASP A 72 0.70 19.35 8.04
CA ASP A 72 1.20 18.13 7.45
C ASP A 72 2.55 18.37 6.77
N CYS A 73 3.51 17.48 7.05
CA CYS A 73 4.86 17.57 6.50
C CYS A 73 5.26 16.25 5.86
N VAL A 74 5.64 16.29 4.59
CA VAL A 74 6.08 15.11 3.83
C VAL A 74 7.54 15.26 3.43
N LEU A 75 8.36 14.30 3.82
CA LEU A 75 9.76 14.20 3.42
C LEU A 75 10.04 12.85 2.74
N VAL A 76 10.22 12.89 1.43
CA VAL A 76 10.66 11.76 0.64
C VAL A 76 12.16 11.91 0.34
N CYS A 77 12.95 10.89 0.66
CA CYS A 77 14.39 10.91 0.45
C CYS A 77 14.91 9.47 0.32
N PRO A 78 15.85 9.18 -0.58
CA PRO A 78 16.43 7.85 -0.73
C PRO A 78 16.92 7.26 0.58
N ARG A 79 17.04 5.93 0.63
CA ARG A 79 17.47 5.25 1.86
C ARG A 79 18.86 5.67 2.29
N GLN A 80 19.13 5.56 3.60
CA GLN A 80 20.43 5.81 4.25
C GLN A 80 20.99 7.23 4.09
N ASN A 81 20.15 8.23 3.80
CA ASN A 81 20.56 9.63 3.83
C ASN A 81 20.49 10.28 5.23
N GLY A 82 19.93 9.61 6.24
CA GLY A 82 19.91 10.14 7.60
C GLY A 82 18.60 10.87 7.98
N LYS A 83 17.46 10.52 7.38
CA LYS A 83 16.12 11.01 7.80
C LYS A 83 15.87 10.87 9.30
N SER A 84 16.32 9.76 9.89
CA SER A 84 16.16 9.49 11.32
C SER A 84 16.85 10.51 12.24
N GLU A 85 17.89 11.22 11.77
CA GLU A 85 18.50 12.32 12.53
C GLU A 85 17.56 13.50 12.64
N ILE A 86 16.89 13.88 11.55
CA ILE A 86 15.88 14.95 11.52
C ILE A 86 14.76 14.63 12.53
N MET A 87 14.25 13.39 12.49
CA MET A 87 13.18 12.97 13.40
C MET A 87 13.63 12.99 14.86
N ALA A 88 14.85 12.54 15.16
CA ALA A 88 15.38 12.59 16.52
C ALA A 88 15.52 14.03 17.04
N ILE A 89 15.95 14.98 16.21
CA ILE A 89 16.07 16.39 16.55
C ILE A 89 14.69 17.00 16.83
N ILE A 90 13.72 16.75 15.93
CA ILE A 90 12.34 17.24 16.09
C ILE A 90 11.74 16.66 17.39
N VAL A 91 11.82 15.35 17.59
CA VAL A 91 11.30 14.71 18.82
C VAL A 91 11.93 15.32 20.07
N LEU A 92 13.27 15.47 20.08
CA LEU A 92 13.99 16.04 21.22
C LEU A 92 13.47 17.45 21.55
N TYR A 93 13.34 18.31 20.53
CA TYR A 93 12.84 19.68 20.69
C TYR A 93 11.38 19.69 21.21
N ARG A 94 10.52 18.87 20.59
CA ARG A 94 9.10 18.81 20.95
C ARG A 94 8.88 18.41 22.40
N ILE A 95 9.59 17.40 22.90
CA ILE A 95 9.38 16.93 24.27
C ILE A 95 10.08 17.81 25.31
N PHE A 96 11.31 18.30 25.04
CA PHE A 96 12.09 19.05 26.04
C PHE A 96 11.86 20.55 26.06
N VAL A 97 11.40 21.13 24.97
CA VAL A 97 11.19 22.58 24.87
C VAL A 97 9.70 22.95 24.83
N LEU A 98 8.93 22.21 24.03
CA LEU A 98 7.50 22.48 23.89
C LEU A 98 6.61 21.65 24.82
N HIS A 99 7.18 20.66 25.52
CA HIS A 99 6.45 19.74 26.41
C HIS A 99 5.31 18.97 25.72
N HIS A 100 5.51 18.68 24.44
CA HIS A 100 4.54 17.99 23.60
C HIS A 100 4.48 16.49 23.89
N THR A 101 3.32 15.90 23.60
CA THR A 101 3.12 14.47 23.53
C THR A 101 3.32 14.03 22.07
N VAL A 102 4.30 13.15 21.84
CA VAL A 102 4.72 12.71 20.53
C VAL A 102 4.50 11.22 20.36
N ILE A 103 4.00 10.79 19.21
CA ILE A 103 4.00 9.41 18.77
C ILE A 103 4.88 9.28 17.53
N PHE A 104 5.83 8.36 17.58
CA PHE A 104 6.58 7.92 16.42
C PHE A 104 6.18 6.49 16.08
N THR A 105 5.81 6.25 14.82
CA THR A 105 5.44 4.92 14.33
C THR A 105 6.26 4.52 13.11
N ALA A 106 6.60 3.25 13.02
CA ALA A 106 7.22 2.63 11.85
C ALA A 106 6.56 1.27 11.58
N GLN A 107 6.75 0.74 10.37
CA GLN A 107 6.21 -0.57 10.02
C GLN A 107 6.81 -1.69 10.91
N GLN A 108 8.11 -1.63 11.17
CA GLN A 108 8.81 -2.62 11.97
C GLN A 108 9.29 -2.03 13.30
N TRP A 109 9.19 -2.83 14.37
CA TRP A 109 9.69 -2.43 15.68
C TRP A 109 11.17 -2.05 15.66
N LYS A 110 11.99 -2.74 14.90
CA LYS A 110 13.42 -2.44 14.80
C LYS A 110 13.70 -1.00 14.38
N THR A 111 12.95 -0.47 13.41
CA THR A 111 13.06 0.93 12.97
C THR A 111 12.68 1.90 14.09
N ALA A 112 11.57 1.63 14.79
CA ALA A 112 11.13 2.45 15.92
C ALA A 112 12.12 2.36 17.10
N GLU A 113 12.66 1.17 17.38
CA GLU A 113 13.68 0.93 18.41
C GLU A 113 14.99 1.68 18.11
N ASP A 114 15.41 1.70 16.86
CA ASP A 114 16.65 2.39 16.45
C ASP A 114 16.50 3.90 16.66
N LEU A 115 15.34 4.49 16.35
CA LEU A 115 15.09 5.90 16.64
C LEU A 115 14.99 6.18 18.15
N TYR A 116 14.33 5.30 18.91
CA TYR A 116 14.34 5.38 20.38
C TYR A 116 15.77 5.41 20.94
N LYS A 117 16.62 4.46 20.51
CA LYS A 117 18.01 4.36 20.96
C LYS A 117 18.81 5.62 20.63
N ARG A 118 18.64 6.15 19.41
CA ARG A 118 19.27 7.39 18.95
C ARG A 118 18.83 8.57 19.80
N THR A 119 17.54 8.80 19.94
CA THR A 119 16.98 9.91 20.75
C THR A 119 17.42 9.80 22.21
N PHE A 120 17.36 8.61 22.78
CA PHE A 120 17.76 8.42 24.18
C PHE A 120 19.27 8.55 24.38
N ALA A 121 20.09 8.23 23.38
CA ALA A 121 21.55 8.50 23.42
C ALA A 121 21.83 10.00 23.51
N MET A 122 21.11 10.85 22.74
CA MET A 122 21.21 12.30 22.82
C MET A 122 20.81 12.81 24.21
N VAL A 123 19.74 12.27 24.79
CA VAL A 123 19.30 12.61 26.16
C VAL A 123 20.36 12.24 27.19
N LYS A 124 20.92 11.03 27.11
CA LYS A 124 21.96 10.55 28.03
C LYS A 124 23.27 11.34 27.93
N ALA A 125 23.59 11.87 26.76
CA ALA A 125 24.80 12.64 26.53
C ALA A 125 24.86 13.93 27.36
N ARG A 126 23.72 14.40 27.87
CA ARG A 126 23.65 15.68 28.62
C ARG A 126 22.87 15.54 29.92
N ARG A 127 23.58 15.79 31.03
CA ARG A 127 23.03 15.66 32.39
C ARG A 127 21.80 16.55 32.62
N PHE A 128 21.69 17.71 31.99
CA PHE A 128 20.57 18.62 32.14
C PHE A 128 19.26 18.05 31.52
N LEU A 129 19.36 17.28 30.43
CA LEU A 129 18.22 16.58 29.84
C LEU A 129 17.87 15.33 30.66
N LEU A 130 18.88 14.53 31.00
CA LEU A 130 18.66 13.28 31.71
C LEU A 130 17.98 13.49 33.08
N LYS A 131 18.26 14.58 33.78
CA LYS A 131 17.60 14.94 35.05
C LYS A 131 16.10 15.20 34.93
N ARG A 132 15.62 15.58 33.75
CA ARG A 132 14.20 15.85 33.49
C ARG A 132 13.43 14.58 33.11
N VAL A 133 14.11 13.50 32.79
CA VAL A 133 13.47 12.24 32.49
C VAL A 133 12.86 11.64 33.75
N GLU A 134 11.57 11.32 33.69
CA GLU A 134 10.84 10.64 34.73
C GLU A 134 10.88 9.13 34.54
N LYS A 135 10.52 8.68 33.32
CA LYS A 135 10.36 7.27 32.97
C LYS A 135 10.90 6.99 31.58
N THR A 136 11.58 5.86 31.45
CA THR A 136 11.94 5.28 30.16
C THR A 136 11.58 3.81 30.13
N ARG A 137 11.17 3.32 28.95
CA ARG A 137 10.91 1.92 28.68
C ARG A 137 11.37 1.58 27.27
N CYS A 138 11.89 0.40 27.07
CA CYS A 138 12.16 -0.16 25.74
C CYS A 138 11.98 -1.68 25.82
N SER A 139 10.77 -2.15 25.62
CA SER A 139 10.44 -3.58 25.67
C SER A 139 9.11 -3.88 24.98
N GLN A 140 8.92 -5.09 24.53
CA GLN A 140 7.65 -5.59 23.96
C GLN A 140 7.08 -4.73 22.83
N GLY A 141 7.93 -4.30 21.88
CA GLY A 141 7.48 -3.50 20.73
C GLY A 141 7.14 -2.04 21.04
N ARG A 142 7.53 -1.52 22.20
CA ARG A 142 7.26 -0.15 22.63
C ARG A 142 8.46 0.49 23.30
N GLY A 143 8.83 1.70 22.87
CA GLY A 143 9.82 2.58 23.49
C GLY A 143 9.13 3.83 24.05
N GLU A 144 9.54 4.30 25.22
CA GLU A 144 8.93 5.46 25.88
C GLU A 144 10.01 6.33 26.54
N ILE A 145 9.88 7.64 26.42
CA ILE A 145 10.63 8.65 27.16
C ILE A 145 9.61 9.68 27.65
N PHE A 146 9.36 9.74 28.97
CA PHE A 146 8.47 10.72 29.59
C PHE A 146 9.25 11.63 30.53
N LEU A 147 8.86 12.91 30.56
CA LEU A 147 9.52 13.94 31.35
C LEU A 147 8.71 14.29 32.59
N ARG A 148 9.40 14.71 33.66
CA ARG A 148 8.80 15.13 34.96
C ARG A 148 7.97 16.41 34.84
N ASP A 149 8.34 17.28 33.92
CA ASP A 149 7.77 18.59 33.68
C ASP A 149 6.79 18.62 32.50
N GLY A 150 6.31 17.46 32.09
CA GLY A 150 5.41 17.28 30.97
C GLY A 150 6.14 16.96 29.67
N GLY A 151 5.38 16.51 28.71
CA GLY A 151 5.90 16.05 27.43
C GLY A 151 6.46 14.62 27.49
N GLY A 152 6.48 14.01 26.34
CA GLY A 152 7.00 12.66 26.20
C GLY A 152 6.83 12.12 24.80
N VAL A 153 7.50 11.03 24.50
CA VAL A 153 7.41 10.33 23.22
C VAL A 153 7.22 8.84 23.40
N THR A 154 6.33 8.29 22.60
CA THR A 154 6.14 6.85 22.43
C THR A 154 6.61 6.44 21.03
N PHE A 155 7.51 5.47 20.98
CA PHE A 155 7.98 4.80 19.76
C PHE A 155 7.30 3.43 19.67
N THR A 156 6.62 3.14 18.57
CA THR A 156 5.86 1.89 18.43
C THR A 156 5.77 1.45 16.97
N THR A 157 5.33 0.21 16.77
CA THR A 157 4.89 -0.22 15.45
C THR A 157 3.49 0.31 15.15
N ARG A 158 3.20 0.49 13.86
CA ARG A 158 1.85 0.80 13.40
C ARG A 158 0.93 -0.39 13.70
N SER A 159 -0.23 -0.09 14.24
CA SER A 159 -1.33 -1.03 14.40
C SER A 159 -2.63 -0.23 14.57
N GLN A 160 -3.76 -0.84 14.27
CA GLN A 160 -5.08 -0.24 14.50
C GLN A 160 -5.36 0.05 15.99
N ASP A 161 -4.52 -0.47 16.89
CA ASP A 161 -4.60 -0.25 18.33
C ASP A 161 -3.57 0.75 18.87
N ALA A 162 -2.68 1.28 18.02
CA ALA A 162 -1.57 2.15 18.45
C ALA A 162 -2.04 3.43 19.16
N GLY A 163 -3.23 3.93 18.82
CA GLY A 163 -3.85 5.13 19.42
C GLY A 163 -4.71 4.86 20.65
N ARG A 164 -5.02 3.61 20.98
CA ARG A 164 -5.93 3.30 22.11
C ARG A 164 -5.35 3.72 23.45
N GLY A 165 -6.10 4.55 24.18
CA GLY A 165 -5.71 5.07 25.48
C GLY A 165 -4.77 6.28 25.44
N LEU A 166 -4.47 6.82 24.26
CA LEU A 166 -3.75 8.05 24.07
C LEU A 166 -4.75 9.16 23.69
N SER A 167 -4.55 10.35 24.27
CA SER A 167 -5.34 11.54 23.95
C SER A 167 -4.42 12.75 23.92
N LYS A 168 -4.80 13.76 23.17
CA LYS A 168 -4.06 15.02 23.07
C LYS A 168 -2.64 14.80 22.54
N ILE A 169 -2.51 14.21 21.37
CA ILE A 169 -1.23 14.03 20.69
C ILE A 169 -0.91 15.27 19.87
N ASP A 170 0.19 15.93 20.21
CA ASP A 170 0.64 17.16 19.55
C ASP A 170 1.41 16.87 18.25
N LEU A 171 2.07 15.72 18.15
CA LEU A 171 2.82 15.30 16.95
C LEU A 171 2.71 13.81 16.72
N VAL A 172 2.30 13.44 15.52
CA VAL A 172 2.43 12.08 14.98
C VAL A 172 3.50 12.05 13.91
N ILE A 173 4.41 11.06 13.96
CA ILE A 173 5.42 10.82 12.94
C ILE A 173 5.20 9.41 12.39
N TYR A 174 4.94 9.34 11.08
CA TYR A 174 4.88 8.10 10.31
C TYR A 174 6.18 7.93 9.53
N ASP A 175 7.06 7.03 9.97
CA ASP A 175 8.24 6.65 9.19
C ASP A 175 7.93 5.44 8.30
N GLU A 176 8.63 5.30 7.18
CA GLU A 176 8.33 4.31 6.13
C GLU A 176 6.89 4.44 5.61
N ALA A 177 6.44 5.69 5.34
CA ALA A 177 5.08 5.99 4.92
C ALA A 177 4.67 5.36 3.57
N TYR A 178 5.63 4.83 2.79
CA TYR A 178 5.35 4.06 1.57
C TYR A 178 4.48 2.80 1.81
N ASN A 179 4.26 2.43 3.06
CA ASN A 179 3.42 1.27 3.43
C ASN A 179 2.42 1.64 4.54
N LEU A 180 1.94 2.87 4.56
CA LEU A 180 0.97 3.39 5.52
C LEU A 180 -0.44 3.20 4.99
N THR A 181 -1.29 2.50 5.75
CA THR A 181 -2.68 2.28 5.41
C THR A 181 -3.60 3.38 5.96
N GLU A 182 -4.73 3.62 5.32
CA GLU A 182 -5.77 4.52 5.84
C GLU A 182 -6.30 4.06 7.21
N GLY A 183 -6.40 2.75 7.44
CA GLY A 183 -6.81 2.22 8.74
C GLY A 183 -5.83 2.56 9.88
N GLU A 184 -4.53 2.64 9.60
CA GLU A 184 -3.51 3.03 10.57
C GLU A 184 -3.55 4.54 10.86
N THR A 185 -3.82 5.38 9.86
CA THR A 185 -4.03 6.82 10.06
C THR A 185 -5.32 7.09 10.79
N ALA A 186 -6.42 6.42 10.43
CA ALA A 186 -7.70 6.53 11.10
C ALA A 186 -7.65 6.14 12.58
N ALA A 187 -6.73 5.29 12.99
CA ALA A 187 -6.52 4.91 14.39
C ALA A 187 -5.85 6.03 15.22
N LEU A 188 -4.99 6.85 14.62
CA LEU A 188 -4.23 7.90 15.32
C LEU A 188 -4.82 9.31 15.13
N ASN A 189 -5.40 9.64 13.98
CA ASN A 189 -5.94 10.97 13.70
C ASN A 189 -6.93 11.48 14.77
N PRO A 190 -7.87 10.66 15.32
CA PRO A 190 -8.77 11.12 16.38
C PRO A 190 -8.04 11.53 17.66
N THR A 191 -6.83 11.01 17.92
CA THR A 191 -6.07 11.34 19.14
C THR A 191 -5.50 12.76 19.09
N GLN A 192 -5.38 13.35 17.91
CA GLN A 192 -4.90 14.71 17.67
C GLN A 192 -6.01 15.76 17.82
N LEU A 193 -7.28 15.39 17.70
CA LEU A 193 -8.41 16.34 17.79
C LEU A 193 -8.47 17.11 19.10
N ALA A 194 -7.90 16.57 20.18
CA ALA A 194 -7.84 17.24 21.48
C ALA A 194 -6.60 18.13 21.67
N ALA A 195 -5.65 18.10 20.74
CA ALA A 195 -4.48 18.97 20.76
C ALA A 195 -4.84 20.36 20.22
N GLU A 196 -4.17 21.40 20.72
CA GLU A 196 -4.44 22.79 20.33
C GLU A 196 -3.95 23.10 18.91
N ASP A 197 -2.77 22.56 18.56
CA ASP A 197 -2.09 22.80 17.28
C ASP A 197 -1.33 21.53 16.87
N PRO A 198 -2.06 20.47 16.44
CA PRO A 198 -1.46 19.21 16.09
C PRO A 198 -0.68 19.27 14.77
N GLN A 199 0.34 18.42 14.63
CA GLN A 199 1.10 18.28 13.40
C GLN A 199 1.34 16.80 13.08
N THR A 200 1.35 16.47 11.79
CA THR A 200 1.70 15.14 11.29
C THR A 200 2.93 15.23 10.38
N ILE A 201 3.88 14.32 10.57
CA ILE A 201 5.07 14.23 9.72
C ILE A 201 5.11 12.84 9.08
N TYR A 202 5.20 12.80 7.76
CA TYR A 202 5.38 11.60 6.97
C TYR A 202 6.81 11.56 6.43
N THR A 203 7.58 10.52 6.77
CA THR A 203 8.91 10.31 6.22
C THR A 203 8.97 9.00 5.47
N SER A 204 9.62 9.00 4.30
CA SER A 204 9.67 7.81 3.45
C SER A 204 10.87 7.81 2.50
N SER A 205 11.16 6.66 1.92
CA SER A 205 11.74 6.54 0.59
C SER A 205 10.61 6.58 -0.45
N ALA A 206 10.96 6.63 -1.73
CA ALA A 206 9.99 6.60 -2.81
C ALA A 206 9.13 5.32 -2.79
N VAL A 207 7.94 5.39 -3.35
CA VAL A 207 7.04 4.25 -3.50
C VAL A 207 7.51 3.36 -4.66
N ASN A 208 7.32 2.06 -4.51
CA ASN A 208 7.34 1.09 -5.60
C ASN A 208 5.99 0.37 -5.58
N LYS A 209 5.03 0.81 -6.40
CA LYS A 209 3.66 0.29 -6.43
C LYS A 209 3.57 -1.22 -6.64
N PHE A 210 4.60 -1.82 -7.25
CA PHE A 210 4.66 -3.28 -7.45
C PHE A 210 5.07 -4.07 -6.19
N LYS A 211 5.63 -3.39 -5.19
CA LYS A 211 6.09 -3.99 -3.92
C LYS A 211 5.37 -3.43 -2.70
N HIS A 212 4.96 -2.19 -2.76
CA HIS A 212 4.34 -1.45 -1.66
C HIS A 212 2.84 -1.35 -1.90
N ALA A 213 2.09 -2.38 -1.54
CA ALA A 213 0.64 -2.45 -1.78
C ALA A 213 -0.16 -1.30 -1.12
N ASN A 214 0.39 -0.65 -0.10
CA ASN A 214 -0.26 0.43 0.64
C ASN A 214 0.37 1.81 0.35
N GLY A 215 0.97 1.99 -0.83
CA GLY A 215 1.65 3.23 -1.21
C GLY A 215 0.73 4.36 -1.68
N GLU A 216 -0.56 4.14 -1.74
CA GLU A 216 -1.56 5.07 -2.28
C GLU A 216 -1.62 6.38 -1.51
N LEU A 217 -1.70 6.33 -0.17
CA LEU A 217 -1.74 7.53 0.67
C LEU A 217 -0.51 8.43 0.44
N LEU A 218 0.70 7.85 0.42
CA LEU A 218 1.91 8.64 0.18
C LEU A 218 1.95 9.17 -1.25
N SER A 219 1.41 8.43 -2.22
CA SER A 219 1.31 8.88 -3.61
C SER A 219 0.35 10.06 -3.76
N ALA A 220 -0.79 10.04 -3.04
CA ALA A 220 -1.71 11.16 -2.97
C ALA A 220 -1.05 12.40 -2.36
N LEU A 221 -0.42 12.27 -1.19
CA LEU A 221 0.31 13.36 -0.54
C LEU A 221 1.43 13.94 -1.43
N ARG A 222 2.07 13.10 -2.26
CA ARG A 222 3.06 13.57 -3.23
C ARG A 222 2.42 14.39 -4.34
N ARG A 223 1.30 13.95 -4.90
CA ARG A 223 0.57 14.72 -5.93
C ARG A 223 0.19 16.10 -5.40
N ASP A 224 -0.46 16.16 -4.23
CA ASP A 224 -0.83 17.41 -3.57
C ASP A 224 0.38 18.32 -3.35
N GLY A 225 1.50 17.73 -2.92
CA GLY A 225 2.76 18.44 -2.73
C GLY A 225 3.36 18.97 -4.03
N LEU A 226 3.28 18.22 -5.14
CA LEU A 226 3.76 18.67 -6.45
C LEU A 226 2.87 19.76 -7.04
N GLU A 227 1.56 19.65 -6.88
CA GLU A 227 0.59 20.67 -7.29
C GLU A 227 0.73 21.95 -6.47
N GLY A 228 1.05 21.84 -5.18
CA GLY A 228 1.28 22.96 -4.29
C GLY A 228 0.02 23.80 -4.01
N THR A 229 -1.17 23.18 -4.09
CA THR A 229 -2.46 23.82 -3.88
C THR A 229 -2.82 23.96 -2.40
N ASP A 230 -2.32 23.07 -1.54
CA ASP A 230 -2.55 23.10 -0.11
C ASP A 230 -1.44 23.88 0.64
N PRO A 231 -1.75 25.08 1.16
CA PRO A 231 -0.77 25.87 1.92
C PRO A 231 -0.42 25.29 3.28
N SER A 232 -1.17 24.32 3.78
CA SER A 232 -0.91 23.64 5.06
C SER A 232 0.02 22.45 4.92
N LEU A 233 0.37 22.05 3.69
CA LEU A 233 1.27 20.94 3.38
C LEU A 233 2.68 21.45 3.10
N PHE A 234 3.66 20.99 3.91
CA PHE A 234 5.08 21.02 3.55
C PHE A 234 5.43 19.79 2.74
N PHE A 235 6.07 19.95 1.60
CA PHE A 235 6.54 18.85 0.77
C PHE A 235 7.99 19.02 0.34
N ALA A 236 8.81 18.00 0.59
CA ALA A 236 10.19 17.93 0.12
C ALA A 236 10.52 16.51 -0.42
N GLU A 237 11.01 16.46 -1.65
CA GLU A 237 11.41 15.21 -2.29
C GLU A 237 12.84 15.32 -2.84
N PHE A 238 13.74 14.49 -2.29
CA PHE A 238 15.07 14.28 -2.81
C PHE A 238 15.05 13.09 -3.78
N MET A 239 15.33 13.35 -5.03
CA MET A 239 15.41 12.35 -6.08
C MET A 239 16.37 12.78 -7.18
N ALA A 240 16.82 11.86 -8.01
CA ALA A 240 17.53 12.20 -9.22
C ALA A 240 16.57 12.85 -10.22
N PRO A 241 16.97 13.89 -10.95
CA PRO A 241 16.17 14.49 -12.00
C PRO A 241 15.72 13.46 -13.02
N ASP A 242 14.52 13.66 -13.59
CA ASP A 242 14.00 12.81 -14.65
C ASP A 242 14.94 12.82 -15.86
N GLY A 243 15.13 11.64 -16.47
CA GLY A 243 15.99 11.46 -17.63
C GLY A 243 17.50 11.46 -17.36
N ALA A 244 17.96 11.76 -16.12
CA ALA A 244 19.39 11.65 -15.79
C ALA A 244 19.86 10.19 -15.81
N ASP A 245 21.03 9.92 -16.38
CA ASP A 245 21.56 8.56 -16.49
C ASP A 245 21.87 7.96 -15.11
N ARG A 246 21.26 6.81 -14.80
CA ARG A 246 21.47 6.08 -13.54
C ARG A 246 22.91 5.61 -13.32
N LEU A 247 23.72 5.52 -14.37
CA LEU A 247 25.09 5.04 -14.30
C LEU A 247 26.08 6.14 -13.91
N GLU A 248 25.67 7.39 -14.04
CA GLU A 248 26.54 8.54 -13.81
C GLU A 248 26.64 8.87 -12.30
N PRO A 249 27.85 9.00 -11.73
CA PRO A 249 28.05 9.38 -10.34
C PRO A 249 27.42 10.73 -9.97
N GLU A 250 27.30 11.64 -10.93
CA GLU A 250 26.61 12.93 -10.72
C GLU A 250 25.14 12.76 -10.42
N THR A 251 24.46 11.83 -11.11
CA THR A 251 23.07 11.47 -10.82
C THR A 251 22.90 10.98 -9.37
N TRP A 252 23.90 10.22 -8.86
CA TRP A 252 23.87 9.75 -7.47
C TRP A 252 24.01 10.89 -6.46
N ARG A 253 24.85 11.90 -6.78
CA ARG A 253 25.00 13.12 -5.94
C ARG A 253 23.74 13.96 -5.92
N LEU A 254 23.08 14.10 -7.05
CA LEU A 254 21.82 14.85 -7.16
C LEU A 254 20.69 14.20 -6.33
N ALA A 255 20.64 12.88 -6.29
CA ALA A 255 19.59 12.14 -5.55
C ALA A 255 19.84 12.10 -4.04
N ASN A 256 21.10 12.13 -3.60
CA ASN A 256 21.49 11.79 -2.24
C ASN A 256 22.14 12.96 -1.51
N PRO A 257 21.41 13.71 -0.69
CA PRO A 257 21.93 14.89 0.00
C PRO A 257 23.10 14.60 0.94
N SER A 258 23.23 13.35 1.41
CA SER A 258 24.34 12.92 2.28
C SER A 258 25.51 12.25 1.54
N PHE A 259 25.55 12.39 0.21
CA PHE A 259 26.62 11.84 -0.60
C PHE A 259 27.98 12.49 -0.24
N GLY A 260 29.01 11.67 -0.11
CA GLY A 260 30.33 12.05 0.37
C GLY A 260 30.48 12.00 1.89
N ALA A 261 29.42 12.13 2.67
CA ALA A 261 29.44 12.05 4.13
C ALA A 261 29.04 10.65 4.66
N ILE A 262 27.95 10.08 4.16
CA ILE A 262 27.45 8.75 4.57
C ILE A 262 27.78 7.70 3.53
N MET A 263 27.60 8.02 2.27
CA MET A 263 27.86 7.14 1.12
C MET A 263 28.83 7.80 0.16
N ASP A 264 29.48 6.98 -0.65
CA ASP A 264 30.46 7.38 -1.68
C ASP A 264 30.21 6.61 -2.97
N GLU A 265 30.90 7.00 -4.05
CA GLU A 265 30.78 6.36 -5.37
C GLU A 265 31.00 4.85 -5.32
N GLY A 266 31.99 4.39 -4.52
CA GLY A 266 32.31 2.97 -4.42
C GLY A 266 31.16 2.14 -3.82
N LYS A 267 30.51 2.68 -2.80
CA LYS A 267 29.34 2.04 -2.15
C LYS A 267 28.14 1.99 -3.08
N VAL A 268 27.82 3.09 -3.76
CA VAL A 268 26.68 3.17 -4.68
C VAL A 268 26.93 2.29 -5.92
N ALA A 269 28.13 2.31 -6.49
CA ALA A 269 28.49 1.42 -7.60
C ALA A 269 28.43 -0.06 -7.20
N LYS A 270 28.79 -0.41 -5.96
CA LYS A 270 28.64 -1.78 -5.44
C LYS A 270 27.18 -2.17 -5.32
N LEU A 271 26.32 -1.28 -4.81
CA LEU A 271 24.87 -1.50 -4.71
C LEU A 271 24.27 -1.73 -6.10
N MET A 272 24.59 -0.88 -7.06
CA MET A 272 24.11 -0.97 -8.44
C MET A 272 24.52 -2.30 -9.11
N ARG A 273 25.76 -2.76 -8.94
CA ARG A 273 26.20 -4.07 -9.46
C ARG A 273 25.41 -5.23 -8.85
N GLY A 274 25.04 -5.13 -7.57
CA GLY A 274 24.19 -6.11 -6.89
C GLY A 274 22.74 -6.13 -7.36
N MET A 275 22.31 -5.07 -8.05
CA MET A 275 20.94 -4.88 -8.57
C MET A 275 20.92 -4.85 -10.11
N SER A 276 21.59 -5.81 -10.76
CA SER A 276 21.81 -5.82 -12.22
C SER A 276 20.64 -6.37 -13.04
N THR A 277 19.70 -7.09 -12.40
CA THR A 277 18.49 -7.59 -13.06
C THR A 277 17.53 -6.43 -13.36
N GLU A 278 16.51 -6.64 -14.19
CA GLU A 278 15.50 -5.62 -14.50
C GLU A 278 14.79 -5.12 -13.23
N ASP A 279 14.29 -6.05 -12.40
CA ASP A 279 13.73 -5.72 -11.08
C ASP A 279 14.73 -5.04 -10.15
N GLY A 280 15.98 -5.45 -10.23
CA GLY A 280 17.07 -4.85 -9.48
C GLY A 280 17.30 -3.40 -9.88
N ARG A 281 17.23 -3.08 -11.17
CA ARG A 281 17.36 -1.70 -11.68
C ARG A 281 16.24 -0.80 -11.19
N VAL A 282 15.00 -1.28 -11.24
CA VAL A 282 13.84 -0.56 -10.67
C VAL A 282 14.03 -0.36 -9.15
N ALA A 283 14.48 -1.39 -8.43
CA ALA A 283 14.77 -1.28 -7.01
C ALA A 283 15.89 -0.27 -6.72
N PHE A 284 16.93 -0.21 -7.57
CA PHE A 284 17.99 0.78 -7.45
C PHE A 284 17.46 2.20 -7.67
N ASP A 285 16.63 2.41 -8.68
CA ASP A 285 16.03 3.72 -8.96
C ASP A 285 15.18 4.20 -7.79
N VAL A 286 14.34 3.34 -7.20
CA VAL A 286 13.52 3.67 -6.04
C VAL A 286 14.36 3.93 -4.79
N GLU A 287 15.27 3.01 -4.45
CA GLU A 287 15.95 3.01 -3.15
C GLU A 287 17.15 3.95 -3.09
N ALA A 288 17.89 4.09 -4.22
CA ALA A 288 19.13 4.86 -4.28
C ALA A 288 18.97 6.19 -5.04
N LEU A 289 18.05 6.29 -5.99
CA LEU A 289 17.84 7.50 -6.78
C LEU A 289 16.55 8.26 -6.42
N GLY A 290 15.69 7.69 -5.57
CA GLY A 290 14.42 8.32 -5.18
C GLY A 290 13.39 8.37 -6.31
N ARG A 291 13.63 7.70 -7.44
CA ARG A 291 12.69 7.61 -8.55
C ARG A 291 11.66 6.55 -8.27
N GLY A 292 10.49 6.96 -7.83
CA GLY A 292 9.40 6.06 -7.44
C GLY A 292 8.54 5.62 -8.61
N GLU A 293 7.94 4.44 -8.43
CA GLU A 293 6.79 3.98 -9.17
C GLU A 293 5.55 4.29 -8.31
N TRP A 294 4.92 5.41 -8.58
CA TRP A 294 3.83 5.96 -7.77
C TRP A 294 2.47 5.43 -8.23
N PHE A 295 1.50 5.41 -7.32
CA PHE A 295 0.11 5.18 -7.69
C PHE A 295 -0.44 6.44 -8.35
N GLU A 296 -1.07 6.25 -9.49
CA GLU A 296 -1.76 7.32 -10.22
C GLU A 296 -3.12 7.58 -9.58
N ASP A 297 -3.56 8.83 -9.63
CA ASP A 297 -4.94 9.15 -9.36
C ASP A 297 -5.73 8.82 -10.61
N LEU A 298 -6.51 7.77 -10.54
CA LEU A 298 -7.45 7.45 -11.60
C LEU A 298 -8.66 8.37 -11.41
N SER A 299 -8.53 9.64 -11.82
CA SER A 299 -9.70 10.50 -11.97
C SER A 299 -10.69 9.82 -12.93
N GLU A 300 -12.00 10.05 -12.74
CA GLU A 300 -13.04 9.48 -13.63
C GLU A 300 -12.79 9.81 -15.12
N ASP A 301 -12.08 10.91 -15.39
CA ASP A 301 -11.73 11.38 -16.75
C ASP A 301 -10.52 10.63 -17.37
N GLU A 302 -9.71 9.90 -16.59
CA GLU A 302 -8.53 9.16 -17.06
C GLU A 302 -8.70 7.64 -17.00
N PHE A 303 -9.85 7.16 -16.56
CA PHE A 303 -10.12 5.72 -16.51
C PHE A 303 -10.10 5.13 -17.93
N THR A 304 -9.13 4.27 -18.21
CA THR A 304 -9.06 3.49 -19.45
C THR A 304 -9.57 2.08 -19.18
N PRO A 305 -10.73 1.70 -19.75
CA PRO A 305 -11.27 0.36 -19.57
C PRO A 305 -10.31 -0.72 -20.03
N VAL A 306 -10.23 -1.84 -19.32
CA VAL A 306 -9.42 -3.01 -19.71
C VAL A 306 -9.91 -3.62 -21.01
N LEU A 307 -11.20 -3.54 -21.27
CA LEU A 307 -11.87 -3.94 -22.51
C LEU A 307 -12.71 -2.77 -23.02
N ASP A 308 -12.75 -2.63 -24.34
CA ASP A 308 -13.64 -1.69 -24.99
C ASP A 308 -15.09 -1.96 -24.52
N PRO A 309 -15.85 -0.93 -24.10
CA PRO A 309 -17.24 -1.09 -23.71
C PRO A 309 -18.11 -1.80 -24.74
N GLU A 310 -17.82 -1.62 -26.05
CA GLU A 310 -18.54 -2.34 -27.12
C GLU A 310 -18.25 -3.85 -27.10
N VAL A 311 -17.03 -4.26 -26.75
CA VAL A 311 -16.63 -5.67 -26.58
C VAL A 311 -17.34 -6.27 -25.38
N VAL A 312 -17.42 -5.55 -24.27
CA VAL A 312 -18.13 -5.99 -23.07
C VAL A 312 -19.61 -6.15 -23.34
N GLU A 313 -20.23 -5.18 -24.03
CA GLU A 313 -21.66 -5.25 -24.38
C GLU A 313 -21.96 -6.40 -25.34
N ALA A 314 -21.09 -6.64 -26.33
CA ALA A 314 -21.23 -7.76 -27.28
C ALA A 314 -21.02 -9.14 -26.63
N ALA A 315 -20.37 -9.20 -25.47
CA ALA A 315 -20.19 -10.45 -24.72
C ALA A 315 -21.43 -10.87 -23.95
N PHE A 316 -22.40 -9.99 -23.72
CA PHE A 316 -23.64 -10.33 -23.03
C PHE A 316 -24.62 -11.04 -23.99
N VAL A 317 -24.89 -12.32 -23.73
CA VAL A 317 -25.74 -13.18 -24.56
C VAL A 317 -26.85 -13.78 -23.71
N ALA A 318 -28.11 -13.56 -24.12
CA ALA A 318 -29.26 -14.24 -23.53
C ALA A 318 -29.45 -15.61 -24.17
N ASP A 319 -29.89 -16.60 -23.38
CA ASP A 319 -30.19 -17.98 -23.82
C ASP A 319 -29.04 -18.69 -24.58
N PRO A 320 -27.87 -18.88 -23.96
CA PRO A 320 -26.78 -19.60 -24.57
C PRO A 320 -27.05 -21.11 -24.67
N ASP A 321 -26.56 -21.78 -25.73
CA ASP A 321 -26.66 -23.26 -25.88
C ASP A 321 -25.65 -23.95 -24.93
N LEU A 322 -26.06 -24.17 -23.67
CA LEU A 322 -25.19 -24.69 -22.63
C LEU A 322 -24.93 -26.18 -22.76
N ARG A 323 -23.67 -26.59 -22.52
CA ARG A 323 -23.25 -28.00 -22.49
C ARG A 323 -23.11 -28.50 -21.05
N GLU A 324 -22.93 -29.82 -20.87
CA GLU A 324 -22.81 -30.42 -19.52
C GLU A 324 -21.52 -30.05 -18.79
N HIS A 325 -20.46 -29.63 -19.48
CA HIS A 325 -19.17 -29.30 -18.87
C HIS A 325 -19.20 -27.94 -18.18
N LYS A 326 -19.08 -27.97 -16.85
CA LYS A 326 -19.18 -26.79 -15.97
C LYS A 326 -17.99 -26.76 -15.01
N VAL A 327 -17.54 -25.54 -14.67
CA VAL A 327 -16.56 -25.27 -13.61
C VAL A 327 -17.06 -24.12 -12.78
N PHE A 328 -16.94 -24.24 -11.47
CA PHE A 328 -17.27 -23.17 -10.54
C PHE A 328 -15.99 -22.50 -10.01
N ALA A 329 -16.06 -21.23 -9.69
CA ALA A 329 -14.98 -20.52 -9.03
C ALA A 329 -15.51 -19.54 -7.99
N VAL A 330 -14.68 -19.28 -6.99
CA VAL A 330 -14.99 -18.37 -5.87
C VAL A 330 -13.84 -17.41 -5.69
N ASP A 331 -14.16 -16.15 -5.55
CA ASP A 331 -13.21 -15.10 -5.16
C ASP A 331 -13.81 -14.20 -4.09
N ALA A 332 -12.97 -13.60 -3.25
CA ALA A 332 -13.41 -12.66 -2.21
C ALA A 332 -12.51 -11.42 -2.21
N SER A 333 -13.10 -10.29 -1.79
CA SER A 333 -12.40 -9.03 -1.63
C SER A 333 -11.26 -9.14 -0.59
N PRO A 334 -10.19 -8.33 -0.72
CA PRO A 334 -9.03 -8.40 0.18
C PRO A 334 -9.37 -8.20 1.66
N ASP A 335 -10.37 -7.40 1.95
CA ASP A 335 -10.89 -7.14 3.31
C ASP A 335 -11.81 -8.25 3.83
N GLY A 336 -12.18 -9.23 2.97
CA GLY A 336 -13.11 -10.29 3.31
C GLY A 336 -14.55 -9.83 3.48
N ALA A 337 -14.93 -8.66 2.97
CA ALA A 337 -16.29 -8.14 3.11
C ALA A 337 -17.23 -8.70 2.04
N TRP A 338 -16.75 -8.90 0.81
CA TRP A 338 -17.52 -9.31 -0.35
C TRP A 338 -17.02 -10.63 -0.92
N LEU A 339 -17.92 -11.40 -1.51
CA LEU A 339 -17.59 -12.68 -2.14
C LEU A 339 -18.46 -12.87 -3.38
N SER A 340 -17.83 -13.45 -4.42
CA SER A 340 -18.49 -13.84 -5.66
C SER A 340 -18.30 -15.32 -5.95
N ILE A 341 -19.35 -15.95 -6.45
CA ILE A 341 -19.35 -17.32 -6.96
C ILE A 341 -19.81 -17.26 -8.41
N ALA A 342 -18.99 -17.76 -9.32
CA ALA A 342 -19.30 -17.79 -10.74
C ALA A 342 -19.20 -19.21 -11.30
N ALA A 343 -19.89 -19.43 -12.41
CA ALA A 343 -19.80 -20.66 -13.20
C ALA A 343 -19.34 -20.35 -14.63
N GLY A 344 -18.41 -21.13 -15.13
CA GLY A 344 -18.12 -21.24 -16.56
C GLY A 344 -18.79 -22.50 -17.10
N VAL A 345 -19.41 -22.40 -18.28
CA VAL A 345 -20.11 -23.51 -18.94
C VAL A 345 -19.67 -23.57 -20.41
N LYS A 346 -19.37 -24.75 -20.91
CA LYS A 346 -19.05 -24.93 -22.35
C LYS A 346 -20.28 -24.61 -23.19
N VAL A 347 -20.03 -23.91 -24.30
CA VAL A 347 -20.97 -23.66 -25.42
C VAL A 347 -20.29 -24.07 -26.73
N PRO A 348 -21.04 -24.23 -27.86
CA PRO A 348 -20.43 -24.66 -29.12
C PRO A 348 -19.29 -23.78 -29.61
N ALA A 349 -19.37 -22.47 -29.38
CA ALA A 349 -18.36 -21.50 -29.84
C ALA A 349 -17.26 -21.17 -28.82
N GLY A 350 -17.36 -21.65 -27.56
CA GLY A 350 -16.39 -21.32 -26.52
C GLY A 350 -16.85 -21.64 -25.09
N VAL A 351 -16.88 -20.61 -24.24
CA VAL A 351 -17.34 -20.73 -22.85
C VAL A 351 -18.29 -19.57 -22.54
N HIS A 352 -19.36 -19.88 -21.80
CA HIS A 352 -20.28 -18.90 -21.26
C HIS A 352 -20.11 -18.79 -19.75
N GLY A 353 -20.03 -17.55 -19.24
CA GLY A 353 -19.87 -17.26 -17.83
C GLY A 353 -21.15 -16.72 -17.20
N THR A 354 -21.44 -17.13 -15.98
CA THR A 354 -22.55 -16.61 -15.20
C THR A 354 -22.15 -16.38 -13.75
N VAL A 355 -22.68 -15.34 -13.12
CA VAL A 355 -22.51 -15.06 -11.70
C VAL A 355 -23.65 -15.71 -10.94
N GLY A 356 -23.35 -16.66 -10.07
CA GLY A 356 -24.34 -17.35 -9.26
C GLY A 356 -24.62 -16.65 -7.93
N TYR A 357 -23.62 -15.98 -7.38
CA TYR A 357 -23.73 -15.20 -6.15
C TYR A 357 -22.72 -14.05 -6.16
N HIS A 358 -23.18 -12.90 -5.72
CA HIS A 358 -22.35 -11.77 -5.33
C HIS A 358 -22.99 -11.10 -4.11
N GLY A 359 -22.23 -10.92 -3.03
CA GLY A 359 -22.75 -10.36 -1.80
C GLY A 359 -21.78 -10.41 -0.63
N ARG A 360 -22.27 -10.11 0.57
CA ARG A 360 -21.45 -10.17 1.78
C ARG A 360 -20.92 -11.57 2.03
N PHE A 361 -19.68 -11.65 2.48
CA PHE A 361 -19.02 -12.91 2.75
C PHE A 361 -19.51 -13.53 4.07
N ASP A 362 -20.37 -14.54 3.97
CA ASP A 362 -20.75 -15.43 5.07
C ASP A 362 -20.29 -16.85 4.76
N THR A 363 -19.49 -17.44 5.65
CA THR A 363 -18.89 -18.76 5.44
C THR A 363 -19.92 -19.88 5.36
N ASP A 364 -20.90 -19.88 6.25
CA ASP A 364 -21.87 -20.98 6.35
C ASP A 364 -22.85 -20.95 5.18
N GLU A 365 -23.32 -19.76 4.80
CA GLU A 365 -24.17 -19.56 3.62
C GLU A 365 -23.46 -19.96 2.33
N CYS A 366 -22.20 -19.53 2.14
CA CYS A 366 -21.39 -19.87 0.97
C CYS A 366 -21.14 -21.38 0.85
N VAL A 367 -20.85 -22.05 1.96
CA VAL A 367 -20.62 -23.51 1.99
C VAL A 367 -21.92 -24.24 1.65
N ALA A 368 -23.06 -23.85 2.21
CA ALA A 368 -24.36 -24.47 1.93
C ALA A 368 -24.75 -24.27 0.45
N PHE A 369 -24.58 -23.06 -0.08
CA PHE A 369 -24.85 -22.75 -1.49
C PHE A 369 -23.98 -23.58 -2.44
N LEU A 370 -22.64 -23.57 -2.26
CA LEU A 370 -21.72 -24.32 -3.10
C LEU A 370 -21.94 -25.82 -3.03
N LYS A 371 -22.25 -26.38 -1.86
CA LYS A 371 -22.57 -27.79 -1.72
C LYS A 371 -23.79 -28.15 -2.56
N GLY A 372 -24.89 -27.41 -2.44
CA GLY A 372 -26.11 -27.63 -3.22
C GLY A 372 -25.86 -27.48 -4.73
N ALA A 373 -25.12 -26.45 -5.14
CA ALA A 373 -24.76 -26.23 -6.53
C ALA A 373 -23.88 -27.36 -7.11
N VAL A 374 -22.92 -27.87 -6.36
CA VAL A 374 -22.06 -29.00 -6.75
C VAL A 374 -22.84 -30.29 -6.86
N GLU A 375 -23.72 -30.61 -5.91
CA GLU A 375 -24.59 -31.79 -5.95
C GLU A 375 -25.51 -31.78 -7.17
N LYS A 376 -26.08 -30.61 -7.51
CA LYS A 376 -27.01 -30.45 -8.66
C LYS A 376 -26.26 -30.53 -10.00
N ASN A 377 -25.11 -29.89 -10.13
CA ASN A 377 -24.46 -29.62 -11.41
C ASN A 377 -23.24 -30.52 -11.70
N ASN A 378 -22.68 -31.21 -10.71
CA ASN A 378 -21.50 -32.06 -10.82
C ASN A 378 -20.33 -31.39 -11.59
N PRO A 379 -19.85 -30.19 -11.18
CA PRO A 379 -18.82 -29.46 -11.92
C PRO A 379 -17.52 -30.23 -11.99
N ALA A 380 -16.73 -29.99 -13.04
CA ALA A 380 -15.39 -30.56 -13.20
C ALA A 380 -14.43 -30.14 -12.10
N ALA A 381 -14.53 -28.87 -11.69
CA ALA A 381 -13.74 -28.30 -10.59
C ALA A 381 -14.55 -27.23 -9.84
N VAL A 382 -14.14 -26.97 -8.59
CA VAL A 382 -14.48 -25.76 -7.82
C VAL A 382 -13.15 -25.07 -7.53
N ILE A 383 -12.92 -23.92 -8.14
CA ILE A 383 -11.63 -23.22 -8.12
C ILE A 383 -11.62 -22.13 -7.04
N ILE A 384 -10.55 -22.09 -6.26
CA ILE A 384 -10.24 -21.01 -5.33
C ILE A 384 -8.76 -20.61 -5.49
N ASP A 385 -8.50 -19.30 -5.62
CA ASP A 385 -7.14 -18.77 -5.50
C ASP A 385 -6.74 -18.72 -4.01
N PRO A 386 -5.72 -19.46 -3.57
CA PRO A 386 -5.30 -19.47 -2.17
C PRO A 386 -4.76 -18.13 -1.67
N LYS A 387 -4.53 -17.15 -2.56
CA LYS A 387 -4.16 -15.78 -2.20
C LYS A 387 -5.36 -14.84 -2.02
N SER A 388 -6.57 -15.27 -2.39
CA SER A 388 -7.81 -14.56 -2.10
C SER A 388 -8.25 -14.82 -0.66
N ALA A 389 -9.02 -13.91 -0.07
CA ALA A 389 -9.67 -14.13 1.22
C ALA A 389 -10.64 -15.32 1.20
N ALA A 390 -11.12 -15.73 0.02
CA ALA A 390 -11.90 -16.96 -0.17
C ALA A 390 -11.15 -18.26 0.23
N ASN A 391 -9.83 -18.20 0.47
CA ASN A 391 -9.06 -19.35 0.96
C ASN A 391 -9.59 -19.92 2.28
N THR A 392 -10.24 -19.10 3.09
CA THR A 392 -10.85 -19.51 4.36
C THR A 392 -12.00 -20.50 4.17
N LEU A 393 -12.60 -20.58 2.97
CA LEU A 393 -13.64 -21.54 2.61
C LEU A 393 -13.09 -22.94 2.30
N ILE A 394 -11.81 -23.11 2.01
CA ILE A 394 -11.24 -24.40 1.54
C ILE A 394 -11.56 -25.52 2.55
N ILE A 395 -11.18 -25.35 3.80
CA ILE A 395 -11.39 -26.37 4.84
C ILE A 395 -12.89 -26.61 5.12
N PRO A 396 -13.74 -25.59 5.28
CA PRO A 396 -15.19 -25.78 5.44
C PRO A 396 -15.85 -26.55 4.27
N LEU A 397 -15.46 -26.22 3.02
CA LEU A 397 -15.98 -26.89 1.83
C LEU A 397 -15.56 -28.37 1.77
N GLU A 398 -14.30 -28.67 2.04
CA GLU A 398 -13.80 -30.06 2.08
C GLU A 398 -14.51 -30.89 3.17
N ARG A 399 -14.75 -30.30 4.35
CA ARG A 399 -15.56 -30.94 5.40
C ARG A 399 -17.01 -31.17 4.98
N ALA A 400 -17.55 -30.28 4.15
CA ALA A 400 -18.89 -30.44 3.57
C ALA A 400 -18.95 -31.44 2.41
N GLY A 401 -17.80 -32.04 2.00
CA GLY A 401 -17.70 -33.00 0.91
C GLY A 401 -17.51 -32.38 -0.47
N VAL A 402 -17.27 -31.06 -0.54
CA VAL A 402 -16.94 -30.35 -1.79
C VAL A 402 -15.42 -30.37 -2.01
N ARG A 403 -14.98 -30.99 -3.11
CA ARG A 403 -13.57 -31.02 -3.48
C ARG A 403 -13.16 -29.68 -4.11
N VAL A 404 -12.25 -28.96 -3.46
CA VAL A 404 -11.70 -27.70 -3.95
C VAL A 404 -10.44 -27.93 -4.79
N THR A 405 -10.29 -27.15 -5.84
CA THR A 405 -9.11 -27.10 -6.69
C THR A 405 -8.45 -25.74 -6.51
N THR A 406 -7.23 -25.71 -5.98
CA THR A 406 -6.47 -24.45 -5.85
C THR A 406 -5.67 -24.19 -7.12
N ILE A 407 -5.54 -22.90 -7.47
CA ILE A 407 -4.72 -22.44 -8.59
C ILE A 407 -3.46 -21.75 -8.10
N ASN A 408 -2.39 -21.85 -8.87
CA ASN A 408 -1.17 -21.11 -8.60
C ASN A 408 -1.18 -19.73 -9.29
N PHE A 409 -0.17 -18.92 -8.99
CA PHE A 409 -0.05 -17.56 -9.51
C PHE A 409 -0.04 -17.48 -11.05
N SER A 410 0.71 -18.35 -11.72
CA SER A 410 0.76 -18.41 -13.19
C SER A 410 -0.60 -18.77 -13.80
N GLN A 411 -1.35 -19.66 -13.15
CA GLN A 411 -2.71 -20.03 -13.57
C GLN A 411 -3.71 -18.87 -13.40
N ALA A 412 -3.57 -18.08 -12.33
CA ALA A 412 -4.39 -16.88 -12.15
C ALA A 412 -4.13 -15.82 -13.25
N GLN A 413 -2.85 -15.64 -13.64
CA GLN A 413 -2.50 -14.77 -14.76
C GLN A 413 -3.03 -15.31 -16.11
N GLN A 414 -2.94 -16.62 -16.34
CA GLN A 414 -3.51 -17.25 -17.52
C GLN A 414 -5.02 -17.07 -17.59
N ALA A 415 -5.72 -17.21 -16.47
CA ALA A 415 -7.16 -17.00 -16.40
C ALA A 415 -7.55 -15.56 -16.80
N TYR A 416 -6.85 -14.55 -16.25
CA TYR A 416 -7.02 -13.16 -16.64
C TYR A 416 -6.76 -12.95 -18.14
N GLY A 417 -5.60 -13.37 -18.63
CA GLY A 417 -5.21 -13.19 -20.03
C GLY A 417 -6.18 -13.89 -21.00
N SER A 418 -6.64 -15.10 -20.66
CA SER A 418 -7.65 -15.81 -21.43
C SER A 418 -8.99 -15.08 -21.41
N PHE A 419 -9.41 -14.55 -20.25
CA PHE A 419 -10.66 -13.82 -20.13
C PHE A 419 -10.67 -12.58 -21.04
N VAL A 420 -9.66 -11.75 -20.96
CA VAL A 420 -9.54 -10.54 -21.77
C VAL A 420 -9.45 -10.86 -23.27
N SER A 421 -8.57 -11.80 -23.66
CA SER A 421 -8.37 -12.12 -25.08
C SER A 421 -9.58 -12.81 -25.70
N ARG A 422 -10.22 -13.74 -24.99
CA ARG A 422 -11.35 -14.51 -25.51
C ARG A 422 -12.63 -13.67 -25.62
N LEU A 423 -12.83 -12.70 -24.73
CA LEU A 423 -13.91 -11.70 -24.87
C LEU A 423 -13.66 -10.81 -26.08
N SER A 424 -12.44 -10.29 -26.25
CA SER A 424 -12.07 -9.49 -27.43
C SER A 424 -12.19 -10.26 -28.75
N GLU A 425 -11.97 -11.59 -28.73
CA GLU A 425 -12.15 -12.48 -29.89
C GLU A 425 -13.60 -12.92 -30.10
N HIS A 426 -14.56 -12.45 -29.26
CA HIS A 426 -15.98 -12.88 -29.26
C HIS A 426 -16.18 -14.40 -29.13
N LYS A 427 -15.24 -15.09 -28.46
CA LYS A 427 -15.29 -16.54 -28.21
C LYS A 427 -15.90 -16.90 -26.86
N TRP A 428 -15.86 -15.97 -25.91
CA TRP A 428 -16.47 -16.11 -24.63
C TRP A 428 -17.61 -15.14 -24.50
N THR A 429 -18.67 -15.55 -23.80
CA THR A 429 -19.88 -14.79 -23.55
C THR A 429 -20.26 -14.84 -22.09
N MET A 430 -21.14 -13.96 -21.64
CA MET A 430 -21.58 -13.87 -20.25
C MET A 430 -23.06 -13.55 -20.18
N ASP A 431 -23.69 -13.90 -19.05
CA ASP A 431 -24.98 -13.32 -18.70
C ASP A 431 -24.82 -11.83 -18.35
N ARG A 432 -25.83 -11.03 -18.75
CA ARG A 432 -25.87 -9.64 -18.32
C ARG A 432 -26.18 -9.57 -16.84
N ASN A 433 -25.24 -9.05 -16.05
CA ASN A 433 -25.36 -8.88 -14.60
C ASN A 433 -24.91 -7.47 -14.23
N ALA A 434 -25.65 -6.80 -13.33
CA ALA A 434 -25.36 -5.42 -12.92
C ALA A 434 -23.99 -5.29 -12.26
N ASP A 435 -23.63 -6.24 -11.39
CA ASP A 435 -22.36 -6.22 -10.67
C ASP A 435 -21.15 -6.41 -11.62
N VAL A 436 -21.34 -7.19 -12.70
CA VAL A 436 -20.31 -7.35 -13.75
C VAL A 436 -20.13 -6.06 -14.55
N VAL A 437 -21.22 -5.40 -14.92
CA VAL A 437 -21.18 -4.10 -15.63
C VAL A 437 -20.51 -3.04 -14.76
N GLU A 438 -20.88 -2.97 -13.48
CA GLU A 438 -20.29 -2.04 -12.52
C GLU A 438 -18.78 -2.31 -12.35
N ALA A 439 -18.40 -3.57 -12.17
CA ALA A 439 -17.00 -3.96 -11.99
C ALA A 439 -16.12 -3.56 -13.19
N PHE A 440 -16.60 -3.68 -14.42
CA PHE A 440 -15.88 -3.21 -15.60
C PHE A 440 -15.68 -1.69 -15.62
N GLY A 441 -16.53 -0.93 -14.91
CA GLY A 441 -16.46 0.53 -14.82
C GLY A 441 -15.26 1.04 -14.02
N TYR A 442 -14.61 0.19 -13.21
CA TYR A 442 -13.44 0.57 -12.40
C TYR A 442 -12.32 -0.48 -12.37
N ALA A 443 -12.53 -1.64 -13.00
CA ALA A 443 -11.53 -2.72 -13.00
C ALA A 443 -10.24 -2.31 -13.70
N GLN A 444 -9.11 -2.53 -13.06
CA GLN A 444 -7.78 -2.27 -13.59
C GLN A 444 -6.93 -3.55 -13.64
N PRO A 445 -5.98 -3.64 -14.56
CA PRO A 445 -5.00 -4.71 -14.57
C PRO A 445 -3.87 -4.41 -13.59
N ARG A 446 -3.55 -5.34 -12.72
CA ARG A 446 -2.27 -5.34 -12.02
C ARG A 446 -1.21 -5.95 -12.95
N VAL A 447 -0.42 -5.08 -13.56
CA VAL A 447 0.66 -5.47 -14.47
C VAL A 447 1.88 -5.92 -13.69
N MET A 448 2.46 -7.06 -14.05
CA MET A 448 3.67 -7.62 -13.47
C MET A 448 4.56 -8.17 -14.59
N GLN A 449 5.85 -8.39 -14.32
CA GLN A 449 6.78 -8.90 -15.33
C GLN A 449 6.37 -10.25 -15.96
N SER A 450 5.68 -11.11 -15.19
CA SER A 450 5.23 -12.42 -15.65
C SER A 450 3.86 -12.41 -16.33
N GLY A 451 3.19 -11.26 -16.44
CA GLY A 451 1.84 -11.10 -16.98
C GLY A 451 0.95 -10.25 -16.08
N SER A 452 -0.31 -10.10 -16.45
CA SER A 452 -1.28 -9.29 -15.72
C SER A 452 -2.33 -10.16 -15.03
N MET A 453 -3.00 -9.60 -14.03
CA MET A 453 -4.20 -10.15 -13.38
C MET A 453 -5.11 -8.98 -12.96
N TRP A 454 -6.34 -9.25 -12.52
CA TRP A 454 -7.20 -8.22 -11.96
C TRP A 454 -6.57 -7.59 -10.72
N ASP A 455 -6.56 -6.28 -10.64
CA ASP A 455 -6.18 -5.57 -9.42
C ASP A 455 -7.36 -5.58 -8.44
N ARG A 456 -7.25 -6.40 -7.40
CA ARG A 456 -8.29 -6.51 -6.35
C ARG A 456 -8.43 -5.25 -5.48
N TYR A 457 -7.60 -4.24 -5.70
CA TYR A 457 -7.65 -2.97 -4.99
C TYR A 457 -8.23 -1.82 -5.85
N SER A 458 -8.54 -2.06 -7.13
CA SER A 458 -9.20 -1.06 -7.99
C SER A 458 -10.71 -0.92 -7.71
N GLY A 459 -11.26 -1.72 -6.81
CA GLY A 459 -12.67 -1.80 -6.47
C GLY A 459 -13.13 -3.24 -6.24
N ASP A 460 -14.43 -3.50 -6.13
CA ASP A 460 -14.92 -4.88 -5.99
C ASP A 460 -14.93 -5.60 -7.35
N VAL A 461 -13.80 -6.16 -7.71
CA VAL A 461 -13.61 -6.98 -8.92
C VAL A 461 -13.78 -8.47 -8.67
N THR A 462 -14.36 -8.88 -7.53
CA THR A 462 -14.52 -10.30 -7.18
C THR A 462 -15.34 -11.06 -8.21
N VAL A 463 -16.36 -10.42 -8.82
CA VAL A 463 -17.16 -11.01 -9.91
C VAL A 463 -16.30 -11.32 -11.15
N LEU A 464 -15.39 -10.43 -11.52
CA LEU A 464 -14.53 -10.61 -12.68
C LEU A 464 -13.43 -11.65 -12.41
N CYS A 465 -12.88 -11.70 -11.19
CA CYS A 465 -11.95 -12.75 -10.76
C CYS A 465 -12.63 -14.12 -10.81
N ALA A 466 -13.80 -14.28 -10.21
CA ALA A 466 -14.55 -15.52 -10.18
C ALA A 466 -14.93 -15.99 -11.60
N LEU A 467 -15.44 -15.09 -12.47
CA LEU A 467 -15.73 -15.38 -13.86
C LEU A 467 -14.50 -15.82 -14.63
N SER A 468 -13.39 -15.08 -14.51
CA SER A 468 -12.12 -15.42 -15.18
C SER A 468 -11.64 -16.82 -14.81
N PHE A 469 -11.67 -17.18 -13.53
CA PHE A 469 -11.25 -18.50 -13.06
C PHE A 469 -12.21 -19.60 -13.50
N ALA A 470 -13.52 -19.37 -13.45
CA ALA A 470 -14.51 -20.37 -13.85
C ALA A 470 -14.45 -20.65 -15.37
N MET A 471 -14.38 -19.60 -16.18
CA MET A 471 -14.35 -19.73 -17.64
C MET A 471 -13.03 -20.32 -18.13
N TRP A 472 -11.88 -19.88 -17.59
CA TRP A 472 -10.59 -20.51 -17.86
C TRP A 472 -10.57 -21.99 -17.43
N GLY A 473 -11.17 -22.29 -16.29
CA GLY A 473 -11.28 -23.66 -15.79
C GLY A 473 -11.99 -24.61 -16.75
N CYS A 474 -12.96 -24.12 -17.52
CA CYS A 474 -13.62 -24.92 -18.56
C CYS A 474 -12.69 -25.32 -19.73
N GLU A 475 -11.59 -24.57 -19.95
CA GLU A 475 -10.56 -24.98 -20.92
C GLU A 475 -9.47 -25.83 -20.26
N ALA A 476 -9.18 -25.61 -18.97
CA ALA A 476 -8.08 -26.25 -18.26
C ALA A 476 -8.40 -27.63 -17.66
N PHE A 477 -9.67 -27.90 -17.35
CA PHE A 477 -10.08 -29.17 -16.70
C PHE A 477 -10.98 -30.02 -17.60
N GLU A 478 -10.74 -31.33 -17.59
CA GLU A 478 -11.54 -32.32 -18.33
C GLU A 478 -12.93 -32.50 -17.68
N PRO A 479 -13.99 -32.73 -18.49
CA PRO A 479 -15.33 -32.95 -17.96
C PRO A 479 -15.39 -34.24 -17.12
N LYS A 480 -16.03 -34.18 -15.95
CA LYS A 480 -16.28 -35.39 -15.15
C LYS A 480 -17.28 -36.30 -15.86
N ARG A 481 -16.90 -37.57 -16.08
CA ARG A 481 -17.84 -38.60 -16.55
C ARG A 481 -18.89 -38.86 -15.45
N ARG A 482 -20.18 -38.66 -15.75
CA ARG A 482 -21.26 -39.08 -14.83
C ARG A 482 -21.19 -40.59 -14.63
N PRO A 483 -21.20 -41.10 -13.37
CA PRO A 483 -21.46 -42.51 -13.14
C PRO A 483 -22.88 -42.84 -13.68
N ARG A 484 -23.03 -43.93 -14.44
CA ARG A 484 -24.34 -44.39 -14.90
C ARG A 484 -25.24 -44.60 -13.69
N GLN A 485 -26.22 -43.71 -13.48
CA GLN A 485 -27.23 -43.87 -12.44
C GLN A 485 -28.12 -45.07 -12.76
N LYS A 486 -28.18 -46.05 -11.83
CA LYS A 486 -29.31 -46.99 -11.77
C LYS A 486 -30.52 -46.20 -11.29
N VAL A 487 -31.53 -46.09 -12.13
CA VAL A 487 -32.78 -45.44 -11.84
C VAL A 487 -33.49 -46.13 -10.67
N SER A 488 -33.68 -45.46 -9.55
CA SER A 488 -34.71 -45.81 -8.56
C SER A 488 -35.62 -44.58 -8.35
N VAL A 489 -36.89 -44.76 -8.62
CA VAL A 489 -37.96 -43.78 -8.51
C VAL A 489 -38.30 -43.58 -7.04
N GLY A 490 -38.32 -42.36 -6.56
CA GLY A 490 -38.81 -41.96 -5.26
C GLY A 490 -38.97 -40.45 -5.15
N ALA A 491 -40.18 -39.98 -5.13
CA ALA A 491 -40.57 -38.59 -4.97
C ALA A 491 -40.36 -38.13 -3.52
N VAL A 492 -39.87 -36.90 -3.29
CA VAL A 492 -40.07 -36.17 -2.04
C VAL A 492 -40.16 -34.65 -2.29
N ASP A 493 -41.02 -34.06 -1.50
CA ASP A 493 -41.60 -32.74 -1.47
C ASP A 493 -40.65 -31.53 -1.37
N SER A 494 -41.19 -30.41 -1.86
CA SER A 494 -40.66 -29.06 -1.80
C SER A 494 -40.87 -28.41 -0.42
N ALA A 495 -39.83 -27.82 0.16
CA ALA A 495 -39.94 -26.84 1.24
C ALA A 495 -39.04 -25.65 0.97
N GLN A 496 -39.64 -24.50 1.01
CA GLN A 496 -39.22 -23.12 1.07
C GLN A 496 -37.68 -22.81 1.10
N VAL A 497 -37.25 -22.07 0.09
CA VAL A 497 -35.94 -21.46 0.00
C VAL A 497 -36.10 -19.94 -0.01
N SER A 498 -35.42 -19.29 0.93
CA SER A 498 -35.26 -17.84 1.02
C SER A 498 -34.51 -17.30 -0.19
N SER A 499 -34.72 -16.06 -0.53
CA SER A 499 -34.32 -15.11 -1.57
C SER A 499 -33.00 -15.27 -2.34
N TRP A 500 -32.50 -16.46 -2.57
CA TRP A 500 -31.36 -16.76 -3.43
C TRP A 500 -31.88 -17.10 -4.82
N GLN A 501 -31.53 -16.30 -5.82
CA GLN A 501 -31.82 -16.67 -7.20
C GLN A 501 -31.09 -17.99 -7.53
N MET A 502 -31.88 -19.06 -7.73
CA MET A 502 -31.32 -20.32 -8.15
C MET A 502 -30.69 -20.18 -9.54
N LEU A 503 -29.46 -20.60 -9.67
CA LEU A 503 -28.87 -20.92 -10.96
C LEU A 503 -29.78 -21.93 -11.67
N ASN A 504 -30.64 -21.46 -12.54
CA ASN A 504 -31.37 -22.29 -13.50
C ASN A 504 -30.46 -22.52 -14.68
N PHE A 505 -29.78 -23.67 -14.69
CA PHE A 505 -29.09 -24.21 -15.86
C PHE A 505 -29.83 -25.45 -16.36
#